data_ac4c5467d82324d6861c268f6abd596e
#
_entry.id   ac4c5467d82324d6861c268f6abd596e
#
_cell.length_a   1.000
_cell.length_b   1.000
_cell.length_c   1.000
_cell.angle_alpha   90.00
_cell.angle_beta   90.00
_cell.angle_gamma   90.00
#
_symmetry.space_group_name_H-M   'P 1'
#
loop_
_entity.id
_entity.type
_entity.pdbx_description
1 polymer ?
#
loop_
_entity_poly.entity_id
_entity_poly.type
_entity_poly.pdbx_seq_one_letter_code
_entity_poly.pdbx_strand_id
1 'polypeptide(L)'
;VADLRTELRSRATENIPAYRMLLPPGWEAHDLTAAGESSVLAQATARLASAQRPDLASALRRHVAEAMTALRGQRAFVYALAREGAPTWVLGAASLVGMKRVASPEVPLDAVVREAIERRGGVAIGEDYRIVRWTERRPVVLDEVEAVSTLVHYLIPIPGSRRTAAVQWTVTVAHGADVAADSPLIQSWIALFDGHIATFTWSNPA
;
A
#
# COMPACT_ATOMS: atom_id res chain seq x y z
N VAL A 1 20.89 -30.23 -13.83
CA VAL A 1 19.78 -30.63 -12.97
C VAL A 1 19.66 -29.50 -11.95
N ALA A 2 18.63 -28.65 -12.07
CA ALA A 2 18.37 -27.61 -11.07
C ALA A 2 18.10 -28.31 -9.73
N ASP A 3 18.79 -27.87 -8.69
CA ASP A 3 18.66 -28.45 -7.36
C ASP A 3 17.24 -28.20 -6.86
N LEU A 4 16.48 -29.27 -6.61
CA LEU A 4 15.11 -29.25 -6.09
C LEU A 4 14.97 -28.31 -4.85
N ARG A 5 16.03 -28.21 -4.05
CA ARG A 5 16.09 -27.27 -2.91
C ARG A 5 16.09 -25.81 -3.35
N THR A 6 16.76 -25.47 -4.45
CA THR A 6 16.78 -24.13 -5.02
C THR A 6 15.42 -23.79 -5.62
N GLU A 7 14.78 -24.76 -6.27
CA GLU A 7 13.44 -24.60 -6.85
C GLU A 7 12.34 -24.46 -5.78
N LEU A 8 12.41 -25.28 -4.72
CA LEU A 8 11.49 -25.15 -3.58
C LEU A 8 11.71 -23.84 -2.79
N ARG A 9 12.95 -23.36 -2.68
CA ARG A 9 13.24 -22.06 -2.07
C ARG A 9 12.73 -20.92 -2.94
N SER A 10 12.88 -21.00 -4.25
CA SER A 10 12.35 -20.02 -5.21
C SER A 10 10.83 -19.94 -5.11
N ARG A 11 10.13 -21.07 -5.11
CA ARG A 11 8.66 -21.13 -4.94
C ARG A 11 8.20 -20.59 -3.58
N ALA A 12 8.91 -20.90 -2.50
CA ALA A 12 8.57 -20.36 -1.17
C ALA A 12 8.77 -18.82 -1.08
N THR A 13 9.71 -18.27 -1.87
CA THR A 13 9.90 -16.83 -1.98
C THR A 13 8.97 -16.18 -3.00
N GLU A 14 8.39 -16.92 -3.93
CA GLU A 14 7.43 -16.38 -4.91
C GLU A 14 6.03 -16.20 -4.34
N ASN A 15 5.61 -17.05 -3.42
CA ASN A 15 4.29 -16.97 -2.82
C ASN A 15 4.28 -16.13 -1.55
N ILE A 16 3.30 -15.26 -1.43
CA ILE A 16 2.97 -14.56 -0.17
C ILE A 16 2.12 -15.55 0.64
N PRO A 17 2.53 -15.90 1.88
CA PRO A 17 1.68 -16.74 2.74
C PRO A 17 0.30 -16.11 2.96
N ALA A 18 -0.69 -16.93 3.21
CA ALA A 18 -2.01 -16.42 3.54
C ALA A 18 -1.94 -15.53 4.79
N TYR A 19 -2.69 -14.44 4.77
CA TYR A 19 -2.73 -13.46 5.84
C TYR A 19 -4.15 -12.95 6.08
N ARG A 20 -4.35 -12.33 7.21
CA ARG A 20 -5.56 -11.58 7.55
C ARG A 20 -5.19 -10.18 8.00
N MET A 21 -6.00 -9.21 7.65
CA MET A 21 -5.88 -7.82 8.05
C MET A 21 -7.26 -7.17 7.96
N LEU A 22 -7.61 -6.37 8.95
CA LEU A 22 -8.83 -5.56 8.89
C LEU A 22 -8.55 -4.30 8.07
N LEU A 23 -9.43 -3.99 7.14
CA LEU A 23 -9.43 -2.72 6.42
C LEU A 23 -10.32 -1.69 7.15
N PRO A 24 -10.09 -0.39 6.95
CA PRO A 24 -11.00 0.63 7.44
C PRO A 24 -12.45 0.39 6.99
N PRO A 25 -13.46 0.77 7.77
CA PRO A 25 -14.86 0.59 7.41
C PRO A 25 -15.15 1.20 6.02
N GLY A 26 -15.79 0.40 5.16
CA GLY A 26 -16.11 0.83 3.80
C GLY A 26 -14.94 0.85 2.82
N TRP A 27 -13.76 0.35 3.19
CA TRP A 27 -12.68 0.08 2.24
C TRP A 27 -12.82 -1.30 1.63
N GLU A 28 -12.42 -1.42 0.38
CA GLU A 28 -12.47 -2.65 -0.39
C GLU A 28 -11.10 -2.92 -1.01
N ALA A 29 -10.66 -4.20 -0.90
CA ALA A 29 -9.43 -4.66 -1.52
C ALA A 29 -9.72 -5.23 -2.90
N HIS A 30 -8.89 -4.87 -3.86
CA HIS A 30 -8.92 -5.34 -5.23
C HIS A 30 -7.59 -6.01 -5.56
N ASP A 31 -7.65 -7.11 -6.30
CA ASP A 31 -6.46 -7.66 -6.92
C ASP A 31 -6.00 -6.81 -8.13
N LEU A 32 -4.83 -7.10 -8.65
CA LEU A 32 -4.29 -6.40 -9.82
C LEU A 32 -4.59 -7.12 -11.14
N THR A 33 -5.62 -7.95 -11.17
CA THR A 33 -6.14 -8.58 -12.39
C THR A 33 -6.93 -7.56 -13.23
N ALA A 34 -7.25 -7.94 -14.46
CA ALA A 34 -8.13 -7.13 -15.31
C ALA A 34 -9.53 -6.93 -14.68
N ALA A 35 -10.01 -7.91 -13.90
CA ALA A 35 -11.27 -7.81 -13.19
C ALA A 35 -11.20 -6.77 -12.05
N GLY A 36 -10.13 -6.80 -11.24
CA GLY A 36 -9.88 -5.79 -10.20
C GLY A 36 -9.76 -4.38 -10.77
N GLU A 37 -9.00 -4.22 -11.87
CA GLU A 37 -8.88 -2.94 -12.59
C GLU A 37 -10.25 -2.43 -13.08
N SER A 38 -11.06 -3.30 -13.66
CA SER A 38 -12.41 -2.94 -14.12
C SER A 38 -13.32 -2.52 -12.95
N SER A 39 -13.23 -3.18 -11.80
CA SER A 39 -13.98 -2.82 -10.60
C SER A 39 -13.60 -1.43 -10.08
N VAL A 40 -12.31 -1.14 -9.97
CA VAL A 40 -11.80 0.18 -9.56
C VAL A 40 -12.28 1.27 -10.52
N LEU A 41 -12.17 1.01 -11.84
CA LEU A 41 -12.60 1.96 -12.86
C LEU A 41 -14.10 2.23 -12.78
N ALA A 42 -14.91 1.20 -12.57
CA ALA A 42 -16.37 1.34 -12.45
C ALA A 42 -16.74 2.20 -11.23
N GLN A 43 -16.14 1.95 -10.07
CA GLN A 43 -16.36 2.75 -8.85
C GLN A 43 -15.93 4.22 -9.03
N ALA A 44 -14.76 4.45 -9.62
CA ALA A 44 -14.27 5.80 -9.84
C ALA A 44 -15.12 6.55 -10.90
N THR A 45 -15.61 5.86 -11.93
CA THR A 45 -16.51 6.44 -12.92
C THR A 45 -17.87 6.81 -12.30
N ALA A 46 -18.41 5.96 -11.43
CA ALA A 46 -19.64 6.25 -10.70
C ALA A 46 -19.51 7.52 -9.84
N ARG A 47 -18.38 7.69 -9.15
CA ARG A 47 -18.09 8.91 -8.38
C ARG A 47 -18.02 10.17 -9.26
N LEU A 48 -17.42 10.09 -10.44
CA LEU A 48 -17.40 11.22 -11.39
C LEU A 48 -18.81 11.57 -11.87
N ALA A 49 -19.66 10.57 -12.15
CA ALA A 49 -21.04 10.79 -12.53
C ALA A 49 -21.83 11.46 -11.39
N SER A 50 -21.67 10.99 -10.15
CA SER A 50 -22.30 11.59 -8.96
C SER A 50 -21.81 13.03 -8.71
N ALA A 51 -20.56 13.33 -9.04
CA ALA A 51 -19.97 14.66 -8.96
C ALA A 51 -20.26 15.56 -10.17
N GLN A 52 -21.09 15.07 -11.13
CA GLN A 52 -21.40 15.77 -12.39
C GLN A 52 -20.16 16.14 -13.24
N ARG A 53 -19.10 15.29 -13.19
CA ARG A 53 -17.84 15.48 -13.92
C ARG A 53 -17.56 14.34 -14.92
N PRO A 54 -18.48 14.01 -15.85
CA PRO A 54 -18.25 12.98 -16.86
C PRO A 54 -17.11 13.34 -17.85
N ASP A 55 -16.79 14.62 -17.96
CA ASP A 55 -15.67 15.16 -18.75
C ASP A 55 -14.32 14.54 -18.35
N LEU A 56 -14.14 14.17 -17.09
CA LEU A 56 -12.91 13.57 -16.58
C LEU A 56 -12.79 12.05 -16.80
N ALA A 57 -13.82 11.40 -17.34
CA ALA A 57 -13.86 9.93 -17.43
C ALA A 57 -12.73 9.35 -18.32
N SER A 58 -12.32 10.03 -19.39
CA SER A 58 -11.23 9.58 -20.26
C SER A 58 -9.87 9.73 -19.60
N ALA A 59 -9.62 10.84 -18.91
CA ALA A 59 -8.41 11.06 -18.15
C ALA A 59 -8.29 10.04 -17.00
N LEU A 60 -9.39 9.79 -16.27
CA LEU A 60 -9.46 8.79 -15.22
C LEU A 60 -9.07 7.38 -15.72
N ARG A 61 -9.64 6.93 -16.85
CA ARG A 61 -9.30 5.62 -17.41
C ARG A 61 -7.80 5.49 -17.70
N ARG A 62 -7.21 6.52 -18.29
CA ARG A 62 -5.78 6.53 -18.56
C ARG A 62 -4.96 6.44 -17.27
N HIS A 63 -5.26 7.27 -16.28
CA HIS A 63 -4.55 7.26 -15.00
C HIS A 63 -4.69 5.94 -14.24
N VAL A 64 -5.88 5.32 -14.24
CA VAL A 64 -6.07 4.00 -13.64
C VAL A 64 -5.23 2.94 -14.35
N ALA A 65 -5.24 2.90 -15.68
CA ALA A 65 -4.43 1.94 -16.46
C ALA A 65 -2.93 2.12 -16.22
N GLU A 66 -2.44 3.36 -16.20
CA GLU A 66 -1.04 3.69 -15.89
C GLU A 66 -0.66 3.27 -14.48
N ALA A 67 -1.50 3.58 -13.49
CA ALA A 67 -1.29 3.19 -12.09
C ALA A 67 -1.27 1.67 -11.92
N MET A 68 -2.22 0.94 -12.51
CA MET A 68 -2.26 -0.52 -12.46
C MET A 68 -1.04 -1.16 -13.12
N THR A 69 -0.58 -0.59 -14.24
CA THR A 69 0.65 -1.05 -14.92
C THR A 69 1.88 -0.84 -14.02
N ALA A 70 2.00 0.33 -13.40
CA ALA A 70 3.09 0.63 -12.47
C ALA A 70 3.07 -0.29 -11.25
N LEU A 71 1.90 -0.54 -10.66
CA LEU A 71 1.73 -1.43 -9.50
C LEU A 71 2.15 -2.88 -9.84
N ARG A 72 1.73 -3.40 -11.01
CA ARG A 72 2.16 -4.73 -11.48
C ARG A 72 3.68 -4.81 -11.63
N GLY A 73 4.30 -3.79 -12.21
CA GLY A 73 5.76 -3.69 -12.35
C GLY A 73 6.50 -3.66 -11.00
N GLN A 74 5.87 -3.16 -9.94
CA GLN A 74 6.41 -3.11 -8.59
C GLN A 74 6.12 -4.37 -7.75
N ARG A 75 5.58 -5.43 -8.34
CA ARG A 75 5.17 -6.67 -7.64
C ARG A 75 4.11 -6.41 -6.55
N ALA A 76 3.26 -5.43 -6.78
CA ALA A 76 2.09 -5.26 -5.95
C ALA A 76 1.13 -6.45 -6.17
N PHE A 77 0.42 -6.84 -5.13
CA PHE A 77 -0.51 -7.97 -5.16
C PHE A 77 -1.92 -7.58 -4.73
N VAL A 78 -2.09 -6.42 -4.13
CA VAL A 78 -3.37 -5.90 -3.69
C VAL A 78 -3.35 -4.37 -3.67
N TYR A 79 -4.50 -3.80 -3.95
CA TYR A 79 -4.77 -2.38 -3.88
C TYR A 79 -6.12 -2.18 -3.20
N ALA A 80 -6.20 -1.26 -2.23
CA ALA A 80 -7.43 -1.00 -1.51
C ALA A 80 -7.74 0.49 -1.43
N LEU A 81 -9.01 0.83 -1.49
CA LEU A 81 -9.53 2.19 -1.40
C LEU A 81 -10.93 2.20 -0.77
N ALA A 82 -11.37 3.37 -0.33
CA ALA A 82 -12.72 3.56 0.16
C ALA A 82 -13.72 3.38 -1.00
N ARG A 83 -14.79 2.57 -0.79
CA ARG A 83 -15.90 2.43 -1.73
C ARG A 83 -16.90 3.58 -1.60
N GLU A 84 -17.82 3.68 -2.53
CA GLU A 84 -18.97 4.56 -2.40
C GLU A 84 -19.80 4.17 -1.17
N GLY A 85 -20.26 5.18 -0.42
CA GLY A 85 -21.00 4.97 0.84
C GLY A 85 -20.11 4.63 2.05
N ALA A 86 -18.79 4.66 1.92
CA ALA A 86 -17.92 4.62 3.08
C ALA A 86 -18.19 5.81 4.01
N PRO A 87 -17.97 5.66 5.33
CA PRO A 87 -18.12 6.77 6.27
C PRO A 87 -17.28 7.98 5.84
N THR A 88 -17.81 9.19 5.98
CA THR A 88 -17.17 10.42 5.51
C THR A 88 -15.78 10.65 6.10
N TRP A 89 -15.54 10.20 7.31
CA TRP A 89 -14.25 10.34 7.99
C TRP A 89 -13.14 9.42 7.44
N VAL A 90 -13.48 8.40 6.62
CA VAL A 90 -12.51 7.58 5.86
C VAL A 90 -12.54 7.91 4.37
N LEU A 91 -13.41 8.82 3.92
CA LEU A 91 -13.44 9.32 2.57
C LEU A 91 -12.38 10.41 2.43
N GLY A 92 -11.31 10.09 1.77
CA GLY A 92 -10.23 11.01 1.45
C GLY A 92 -9.50 10.54 0.20
N ALA A 93 -8.60 11.36 -0.28
CA ALA A 93 -7.69 10.98 -1.37
C ALA A 93 -6.61 10.05 -0.83
N ALA A 94 -7.03 8.88 -0.34
CA ALA A 94 -6.16 7.88 0.26
C ALA A 94 -6.31 6.51 -0.41
N SER A 95 -5.22 5.78 -0.48
CA SER A 95 -5.16 4.41 -0.99
C SER A 95 -4.18 3.58 -0.19
N LEU A 96 -4.34 2.25 -0.22
CA LEU A 96 -3.45 1.29 0.41
C LEU A 96 -2.98 0.29 -0.65
N VAL A 97 -1.69 0.08 -0.74
CA VAL A 97 -1.07 -0.87 -1.67
C VAL A 97 -0.23 -1.87 -0.89
N GLY A 98 -0.44 -3.16 -1.14
CA GLY A 98 0.42 -4.24 -0.67
C GLY A 98 1.36 -4.71 -1.77
N MET A 99 2.66 -4.71 -1.49
CA MET A 99 3.68 -5.19 -2.43
C MET A 99 4.66 -6.14 -1.75
N LYS A 100 5.20 -7.06 -2.54
CA LYS A 100 6.26 -7.95 -2.07
C LYS A 100 7.62 -7.30 -2.25
N ARG A 101 8.40 -7.27 -1.17
CA ARG A 101 9.81 -6.90 -1.18
C ARG A 101 10.66 -8.16 -1.09
N VAL A 102 11.63 -8.26 -1.98
CA VAL A 102 12.62 -9.34 -1.95
C VAL A 102 13.99 -8.70 -1.82
N ALA A 103 14.78 -9.18 -0.87
CA ALA A 103 16.15 -8.75 -0.69
C ALA A 103 17.00 -9.11 -1.92
N SER A 104 17.92 -8.24 -2.28
CA SER A 104 19.03 -8.58 -3.18
C SER A 104 20.35 -8.49 -2.41
N PRO A 105 21.44 -9.05 -2.97
CA PRO A 105 22.76 -8.88 -2.34
C PRO A 105 23.15 -7.43 -2.11
N GLU A 106 22.71 -6.53 -3.01
CA GLU A 106 23.00 -5.10 -2.96
C GLU A 106 22.09 -4.37 -1.95
N VAL A 107 20.86 -4.89 -1.73
CA VAL A 107 19.87 -4.26 -0.86
C VAL A 107 19.22 -5.32 0.06
N PRO A 108 19.90 -5.73 1.12
CA PRO A 108 19.34 -6.62 2.15
C PRO A 108 18.16 -5.95 2.87
N LEU A 109 17.15 -6.71 3.27
CA LEU A 109 16.01 -6.16 4.03
C LEU A 109 16.45 -5.52 5.36
N ASP A 110 17.45 -6.07 6.02
CA ASP A 110 17.98 -5.48 7.26
C ASP A 110 18.60 -4.08 7.02
N ALA A 111 19.15 -3.82 5.82
CA ALA A 111 19.61 -2.48 5.44
C ALA A 111 18.44 -1.52 5.22
N VAL A 112 17.35 -1.99 4.60
CA VAL A 112 16.11 -1.19 4.44
C VAL A 112 15.52 -0.82 5.80
N VAL A 113 15.43 -1.78 6.73
CA VAL A 113 14.93 -1.55 8.10
C VAL A 113 15.82 -0.54 8.83
N ARG A 114 17.13 -0.72 8.78
CA ARG A 114 18.08 0.19 9.41
C ARG A 114 17.95 1.61 8.86
N GLU A 115 17.94 1.76 7.55
CA GLU A 115 17.74 3.06 6.89
C GLU A 115 16.42 3.72 7.31
N ALA A 116 15.33 2.94 7.36
CA ALA A 116 14.04 3.45 7.79
C ALA A 116 14.10 4.00 9.23
N ILE A 117 14.74 3.27 10.15
CA ILE A 117 14.84 3.67 11.56
C ILE A 117 15.81 4.86 11.72
N GLU A 118 17.01 4.76 11.17
CA GLU A 118 18.09 5.73 11.44
C GLU A 118 17.90 7.05 10.66
N ARG A 119 17.35 7.01 9.47
CA ARG A 119 17.30 8.17 8.55
C ARG A 119 15.91 8.70 8.26
N ARG A 120 14.86 7.90 8.46
CA ARG A 120 13.48 8.27 8.11
C ARG A 120 12.55 8.34 9.32
N GLY A 121 13.11 8.29 10.54
CA GLY A 121 12.31 8.33 11.77
C GLY A 121 11.37 7.13 11.93
N GLY A 122 11.80 5.98 11.40
CA GLY A 122 11.01 4.75 11.46
C GLY A 122 10.84 4.27 12.90
N VAL A 123 9.66 3.75 13.20
CA VAL A 123 9.30 3.18 14.51
C VAL A 123 8.79 1.76 14.35
N ALA A 124 9.03 0.93 15.33
CA ALA A 124 8.44 -0.40 15.42
C ALA A 124 7.02 -0.28 16.01
N ILE A 125 6.06 -0.96 15.38
CA ILE A 125 4.66 -0.98 15.81
C ILE A 125 4.16 -2.43 15.97
N GLY A 126 2.97 -2.59 16.57
CA GLY A 126 2.38 -3.87 16.89
C GLY A 126 2.90 -4.41 18.24
N GLU A 127 2.19 -5.41 18.81
CA GLU A 127 2.52 -5.97 20.12
C GLU A 127 3.90 -6.64 20.17
N ASP A 128 4.31 -7.23 19.05
CA ASP A 128 5.59 -7.95 18.92
C ASP A 128 6.70 -7.13 18.25
N TYR A 129 6.45 -5.85 17.95
CA TYR A 129 7.40 -4.92 17.32
C TYR A 129 8.00 -5.43 16.00
N ARG A 130 7.28 -6.29 15.28
CA ARG A 130 7.75 -6.85 14.00
C ARG A 130 7.43 -6.02 12.78
N ILE A 131 6.62 -4.99 12.93
CA ILE A 131 6.22 -4.09 11.86
C ILE A 131 7.04 -2.81 12.00
N VAL A 132 7.77 -2.43 10.97
CA VAL A 132 8.50 -1.16 10.93
C VAL A 132 7.71 -0.17 10.10
N ARG A 133 7.33 0.97 10.70
CA ARG A 133 6.62 2.06 10.03
C ARG A 133 7.55 3.26 9.86
N TRP A 134 7.51 3.88 8.67
CA TRP A 134 8.11 5.20 8.40
C TRP A 134 7.23 6.00 7.46
N THR A 135 7.47 7.30 7.39
CA THR A 135 6.72 8.22 6.54
C THR A 135 7.64 8.91 5.53
N GLU A 136 7.09 9.22 4.37
CA GLU A 136 7.75 9.97 3.32
C GLU A 136 6.77 10.98 2.73
N ARG A 137 7.23 12.17 2.35
CA ARG A 137 6.41 13.16 1.64
C ARG A 137 6.97 13.35 0.25
N ARG A 138 6.09 13.39 -0.74
CA ARG A 138 6.45 13.63 -2.14
C ARG A 138 5.57 14.72 -2.72
N PRO A 139 6.14 15.75 -3.33
CA PRO A 139 5.36 16.67 -4.14
C PRO A 139 4.82 15.90 -5.36
N VAL A 140 3.59 16.19 -5.72
CA VAL A 140 2.91 15.66 -6.90
C VAL A 140 2.20 16.79 -7.61
N VAL A 141 2.15 16.73 -8.93
CA VAL A 141 1.36 17.67 -9.74
C VAL A 141 0.22 16.88 -10.35
N LEU A 142 -1.01 17.29 -10.06
CA LEU A 142 -2.23 16.71 -10.62
C LEU A 142 -2.94 17.79 -11.45
N ASP A 143 -2.94 17.65 -12.75
CA ASP A 143 -3.60 18.57 -13.69
C ASP A 143 -3.31 20.06 -13.36
N GLU A 144 -2.03 20.41 -13.24
CA GLU A 144 -1.52 21.76 -12.89
C GLU A 144 -1.76 22.20 -11.43
N VAL A 145 -2.37 21.37 -10.60
CA VAL A 145 -2.53 21.62 -9.17
C VAL A 145 -1.37 21.01 -8.39
N GLU A 146 -0.65 21.84 -7.65
CA GLU A 146 0.37 21.38 -6.72
C GLU A 146 -0.28 20.69 -5.51
N ALA A 147 0.11 19.45 -5.28
CA ALA A 147 -0.33 18.65 -4.15
C ALA A 147 0.87 17.94 -3.49
N VAL A 148 0.64 17.36 -2.36
CA VAL A 148 1.62 16.52 -1.66
C VAL A 148 0.99 15.18 -1.37
N SER A 149 1.74 14.12 -1.61
CA SER A 149 1.41 12.77 -1.13
C SER A 149 2.23 12.45 0.11
N THR A 150 1.56 12.21 1.22
CA THR A 150 2.18 11.56 2.39
C THR A 150 2.05 10.06 2.24
N LEU A 151 3.18 9.37 2.20
CA LEU A 151 3.27 7.92 2.13
C LEU A 151 3.63 7.39 3.51
N VAL A 152 2.82 6.47 4.02
CA VAL A 152 3.10 5.75 5.26
C VAL A 152 3.42 4.31 4.89
N HIS A 153 4.64 3.90 5.13
CA HIS A 153 5.12 2.57 4.79
C HIS A 153 5.16 1.68 6.02
N TYR A 154 4.80 0.42 5.83
CA TYR A 154 4.85 -0.63 6.85
C TYR A 154 5.53 -1.85 6.25
N LEU A 155 6.63 -2.26 6.84
CA LEU A 155 7.38 -3.44 6.41
C LEU A 155 7.15 -4.58 7.40
N ILE A 156 6.68 -5.73 6.89
CA ILE A 156 6.35 -6.92 7.68
C ILE A 156 7.13 -8.10 7.11
N PRO A 157 8.05 -8.73 7.87
CA PRO A 157 8.82 -9.85 7.37
C PRO A 157 7.93 -11.06 7.10
N ILE A 158 8.22 -11.77 5.99
CA ILE A 158 7.54 -13.02 5.66
C ILE A 158 8.13 -14.15 6.51
N PRO A 159 7.31 -14.91 7.26
CA PRO A 159 7.77 -16.05 8.03
C PRO A 159 8.53 -17.06 7.18
N GLY A 160 9.57 -17.67 7.74
CA GLY A 160 10.37 -18.67 7.05
C GLY A 160 11.29 -18.14 5.95
N SER A 161 11.16 -16.86 5.55
CA SER A 161 12.00 -16.26 4.50
C SER A 161 13.46 -16.02 4.93
N ARG A 162 13.80 -16.22 6.20
CA ARG A 162 15.12 -15.89 6.77
C ARG A 162 15.54 -14.43 6.49
N ARG A 163 14.59 -13.51 6.56
CA ARG A 163 14.76 -12.07 6.29
C ARG A 163 15.18 -11.74 4.84
N THR A 164 14.83 -12.61 3.88
CA THR A 164 15.05 -12.34 2.47
C THR A 164 13.80 -11.80 1.77
N ALA A 165 12.63 -11.86 2.40
CA ALA A 165 11.38 -11.36 1.86
C ALA A 165 10.50 -10.72 2.94
N ALA A 166 9.78 -9.68 2.55
CA ALA A 166 8.80 -8.98 3.37
C ALA A 166 7.59 -8.56 2.53
N VAL A 167 6.50 -8.28 3.18
CA VAL A 167 5.40 -7.50 2.59
C VAL A 167 5.58 -6.05 3.03
N GLN A 168 5.51 -5.15 2.07
CA GLN A 168 5.42 -3.71 2.34
C GLN A 168 4.01 -3.25 2.02
N TRP A 169 3.35 -2.68 3.02
CA TRP A 169 2.13 -1.91 2.85
C TRP A 169 2.48 -0.44 2.73
N THR A 170 1.85 0.25 1.81
CA THR A 170 2.03 1.68 1.64
C THR A 170 0.65 2.35 1.57
N VAL A 171 0.39 3.19 2.54
CA VAL A 171 -0.75 4.10 2.52
C VAL A 171 -0.29 5.39 1.84
N THR A 172 -1.04 5.84 0.87
CA THR A 172 -0.83 7.15 0.24
C THR A 172 -2.00 8.05 0.61
N VAL A 173 -1.70 9.21 1.16
CA VAL A 173 -2.69 10.26 1.46
C VAL A 173 -2.31 11.49 0.66
N ALA A 174 -3.13 11.86 -0.32
CA ALA A 174 -2.95 13.09 -1.09
C ALA A 174 -3.66 14.27 -0.40
N HIS A 175 -2.98 15.41 -0.32
CA HIS A 175 -3.48 16.62 0.33
C HIS A 175 -2.87 17.88 -0.27
N GLY A 176 -3.39 19.06 0.08
CA GLY A 176 -2.82 20.33 -0.34
C GLY A 176 -1.39 20.54 0.15
N ALA A 177 -0.61 21.33 -0.58
CA ALA A 177 0.78 21.60 -0.24
C ALA A 177 0.93 22.39 1.08
N ASP A 178 -0.12 23.10 1.48
CA ASP A 178 -0.24 23.87 2.72
C ASP A 178 -0.43 23.02 3.98
N VAL A 179 -0.79 21.73 3.83
CA VAL A 179 -0.99 20.82 4.96
C VAL A 179 0.35 20.38 5.54
N ALA A 180 0.62 20.73 6.79
CA ALA A 180 1.84 20.34 7.49
C ALA A 180 1.89 18.83 7.78
N ALA A 181 3.12 18.28 7.90
CA ALA A 181 3.31 16.84 8.16
C ALA A 181 2.74 16.39 9.51
N ASP A 182 2.77 17.27 10.49
CA ASP A 182 2.27 17.09 11.86
C ASP A 182 0.81 17.54 12.04
N SER A 183 0.13 17.91 10.95
CA SER A 183 -1.26 18.34 11.03
C SER A 183 -2.15 17.24 11.60
N PRO A 184 -3.21 17.57 12.34
CA PRO A 184 -4.16 16.60 12.89
C PRO A 184 -4.75 15.68 11.81
N LEU A 185 -4.95 16.17 10.59
CA LEU A 185 -5.42 15.39 9.46
C LEU A 185 -4.46 14.24 9.14
N ILE A 186 -3.18 14.53 8.96
CA ILE A 186 -2.17 13.52 8.61
C ILE A 186 -1.96 12.56 9.77
N GLN A 187 -1.89 13.06 11.00
CA GLN A 187 -1.72 12.22 12.19
C GLN A 187 -2.91 11.28 12.42
N SER A 188 -4.14 11.72 12.13
CA SER A 188 -5.33 10.87 12.20
C SER A 188 -5.28 9.73 11.17
N TRP A 189 -4.83 10.00 9.95
CA TRP A 189 -4.63 8.96 8.94
C TRP A 189 -3.56 7.96 9.35
N ILE A 190 -2.43 8.44 9.88
CA ILE A 190 -1.36 7.56 10.37
C ILE A 190 -1.90 6.67 11.50
N ALA A 191 -2.55 7.25 12.51
CA ALA A 191 -3.10 6.50 13.64
C ALA A 191 -4.14 5.46 13.20
N LEU A 192 -5.03 5.82 12.26
CA LEU A 192 -6.01 4.91 11.68
C LEU A 192 -5.32 3.68 11.06
N PHE A 193 -4.33 3.90 10.20
CA PHE A 193 -3.67 2.79 9.53
C PHE A 193 -2.70 2.04 10.44
N ASP A 194 -2.07 2.68 11.42
CA ASP A 194 -1.31 1.98 12.47
C ASP A 194 -2.20 0.94 13.17
N GLY A 195 -3.45 1.32 13.53
CA GLY A 195 -4.42 0.40 14.13
C GLY A 195 -4.82 -0.74 13.21
N HIS A 196 -5.11 -0.46 11.93
CA HIS A 196 -5.50 -1.50 10.97
C HIS A 196 -4.35 -2.43 10.60
N ILE A 197 -3.16 -1.90 10.36
CA ILE A 197 -1.96 -2.70 10.07
C ILE A 197 -1.54 -3.54 11.29
N ALA A 198 -1.74 -3.04 12.53
CA ALA A 198 -1.49 -3.83 13.73
C ALA A 198 -2.38 -5.09 13.83
N THR A 199 -3.51 -5.15 13.11
CA THR A 199 -4.34 -6.37 13.01
C THR A 199 -3.80 -7.40 12.04
N PHE A 200 -2.71 -7.09 11.33
CA PHE A 200 -2.13 -8.01 10.36
C PHE A 200 -1.59 -9.27 11.04
N THR A 201 -2.02 -10.42 10.56
CA THR A 201 -1.54 -11.72 11.03
C THR A 201 -1.29 -12.65 9.86
N TRP A 202 -0.20 -13.40 9.91
CA TRP A 202 0.01 -14.51 9.00
C TRP A 202 -0.91 -15.66 9.40
N SER A 203 -1.64 -16.21 8.43
CA SER A 203 -2.36 -17.45 8.66
C SER A 203 -1.34 -18.58 8.68
N ASN A 204 -1.31 -19.37 9.78
CA ASN A 204 -0.49 -20.57 9.77
C ASN A 204 -0.96 -21.49 8.63
N PRO A 205 -0.06 -22.04 7.83
CA PRO A 205 -0.42 -23.16 6.97
C PRO A 205 -0.91 -24.28 7.90
N ALA A 206 -2.11 -24.78 7.63
CA ALA A 206 -2.66 -25.93 8.31
C ALA A 206 -1.78 -27.17 8.06
#